data_5baa05194eb524f307225954653a17b4
#
_entry.id   5baa05194eb524f307225954653a17b4
#
_cell.length_a   1.000
_cell.length_b   1.000
_cell.length_c   1.000
_cell.angle_alpha   90.00
_cell.angle_beta   90.00
_cell.angle_gamma   90.00
#
_symmetry.space_group_name_H-M   'P 1'
#
loop_
_entity.id
_entity.type
_entity.pdbx_description
1 polymer ?
#
loop_
_entity_poly.entity_id
_entity_poly.type
_entity_poly.pdbx_seq_one_letter_code
_entity_poly.pdbx_strand_id
1 'polypeptide(L)'
;MSFGEPSKDFHEWSLNQEETTKVIKRAFELGVNFIDTANVYSHGTGEIFIGNALKELNTPREKVVIASKVYFNPGKLSKEAIIRECDQSLKRLQTDYLDLYQIHRFDYDTPIEETMEALNELVKSGKVRAIGASAMYAYQFHNMQVVAKEHGWTLFSTMQNHYNLLYREDEREMITVCNQYNVSLIPYSPLAGGHLTHLNWETDTARSKTDNTLRKKYDSAKDNDLQIIKRVNQLAQKYNVSMVQISLAWLL
;
A
#
# COMPACT_ATOMS: atom_id res chain seq x y z
N MET A 1 7.09 1.52 0.20
CA MET A 1 7.80 2.68 -0.40
C MET A 1 9.13 3.01 0.28
N SER A 2 9.39 2.56 1.50
CA SER A 2 10.63 2.93 2.22
C SER A 2 11.82 2.02 1.95
N PHE A 3 11.62 0.90 1.26
CA PHE A 3 12.66 -0.06 0.93
C PHE A 3 13.10 0.08 -0.53
N GLY A 4 14.39 -0.12 -0.79
CA GLY A 4 14.98 -0.09 -2.11
C GLY A 4 16.11 0.91 -2.23
N GLU A 5 16.80 0.90 -3.36
CA GLU A 5 17.96 1.77 -3.61
C GLU A 5 17.54 3.25 -3.52
N PRO A 6 18.16 4.04 -2.63
CA PRO A 6 17.90 5.48 -2.56
C PRO A 6 18.29 6.17 -3.87
N SER A 7 17.40 6.98 -4.43
CA SER A 7 17.69 7.72 -5.66
C SER A 7 16.97 9.07 -5.70
N LYS A 8 17.54 10.03 -6.45
CA LYS A 8 16.93 11.33 -6.68
C LYS A 8 15.66 11.24 -7.52
N ASP A 9 15.61 10.24 -8.40
CA ASP A 9 14.48 10.05 -9.32
C ASP A 9 13.27 9.39 -8.65
N PHE A 10 13.46 8.79 -7.47
CA PHE A 10 12.38 8.17 -6.72
C PHE A 10 12.28 8.72 -5.29
N HIS A 11 13.09 8.20 -4.37
CA HIS A 11 13.10 8.65 -2.97
C HIS A 11 14.52 8.56 -2.38
N GLU A 12 15.14 9.69 -2.06
CA GLU A 12 16.44 9.76 -1.39
C GLU A 12 16.40 9.20 0.05
N TRP A 13 15.20 9.13 0.64
CA TRP A 13 14.97 8.63 2.00
C TRP A 13 14.66 7.13 2.06
N SER A 14 14.77 6.39 0.94
CA SER A 14 14.64 4.94 0.95
C SER A 14 15.77 4.28 1.75
N LEU A 15 15.45 3.16 2.36
CA LEU A 15 16.41 2.37 3.17
C LEU A 15 17.16 1.38 2.27
N ASN A 16 18.46 1.31 2.43
CA ASN A 16 19.31 0.33 1.74
C ASN A 16 19.01 -1.11 2.20
N GLN A 17 19.74 -2.09 1.64
CA GLN A 17 19.50 -3.52 1.93
C GLN A 17 19.67 -3.85 3.42
N GLU A 18 20.77 -3.38 4.06
CA GLU A 18 21.05 -3.68 5.46
C GLU A 18 19.98 -3.11 6.39
N GLU A 19 19.58 -1.86 6.17
CA GLU A 19 18.54 -1.20 6.94
C GLU A 19 17.17 -1.86 6.72
N THR A 20 16.86 -2.26 5.48
CA THR A 20 15.64 -3.00 5.15
C THR A 20 15.57 -4.31 5.92
N THR A 21 16.65 -5.10 5.94
CA THR A 21 16.73 -6.36 6.70
C THR A 21 16.51 -6.13 8.19
N LYS A 22 17.14 -5.09 8.78
CA LYS A 22 16.96 -4.74 10.20
C LYS A 22 15.51 -4.40 10.53
N VAL A 23 14.84 -3.60 9.68
CA VAL A 23 13.43 -3.22 9.88
C VAL A 23 12.52 -4.43 9.78
N ILE A 24 12.68 -5.29 8.78
CA ILE A 24 11.86 -6.51 8.61
C ILE A 24 12.07 -7.46 9.79
N LYS A 25 13.32 -7.69 10.22
CA LYS A 25 13.61 -8.49 11.40
C LYS A 25 12.88 -7.96 12.63
N ARG A 26 12.96 -6.64 12.87
CA ARG A 26 12.30 -6.03 14.02
C ARG A 26 10.77 -6.13 13.93
N ALA A 27 10.21 -5.99 12.74
CA ALA A 27 8.77 -6.17 12.52
C ALA A 27 8.32 -7.59 12.93
N PHE A 28 9.06 -8.62 12.50
CA PHE A 28 8.75 -10.01 12.86
C PHE A 28 8.86 -10.29 14.36
N GLU A 29 9.87 -9.73 15.03
CA GLU A 29 10.00 -9.82 16.50
C GLU A 29 8.79 -9.22 17.24
N LEU A 30 8.13 -8.24 16.63
CA LEU A 30 6.92 -7.59 17.15
C LEU A 30 5.61 -8.25 16.68
N GLY A 31 5.68 -9.35 15.93
CA GLY A 31 4.51 -10.06 15.40
C GLY A 31 3.91 -9.47 14.12
N VAL A 32 4.55 -8.46 13.51
CA VAL A 32 4.11 -7.87 12.23
C VAL A 32 4.71 -8.69 11.08
N ASN A 33 3.86 -9.37 10.32
CA ASN A 33 4.28 -10.26 9.24
C ASN A 33 3.66 -9.95 7.86
N PHE A 34 2.91 -8.86 7.73
CA PHE A 34 2.34 -8.39 6.47
C PHE A 34 3.27 -7.35 5.86
N ILE A 35 3.87 -7.65 4.70
CA ILE A 35 4.77 -6.77 3.96
C ILE A 35 4.06 -6.30 2.70
N ASP A 36 3.84 -4.98 2.58
CA ASP A 36 3.25 -4.34 1.41
C ASP A 36 4.32 -3.62 0.58
N THR A 37 4.43 -3.99 -0.68
CA THR A 37 5.34 -3.37 -1.66
C THR A 37 4.64 -3.09 -2.99
N ALA A 38 5.37 -2.75 -4.03
CA ALA A 38 4.90 -2.60 -5.40
C ALA A 38 6.05 -2.76 -6.39
N ASN A 39 5.75 -3.19 -7.62
CA ASN A 39 6.74 -3.37 -8.69
C ASN A 39 7.52 -2.09 -9.02
N VAL A 40 6.90 -0.91 -8.80
CA VAL A 40 7.48 0.40 -9.12
C VAL A 40 8.36 0.98 -7.99
N TYR A 41 8.26 0.47 -6.75
CA TYR A 41 8.98 1.10 -5.64
C TYR A 41 10.49 0.96 -5.79
N SER A 42 11.18 2.11 -5.82
CA SER A 42 12.61 2.24 -6.13
C SER A 42 13.00 1.43 -7.39
N HIS A 43 12.19 1.53 -8.45
CA HIS A 43 12.40 0.83 -9.73
C HIS A 43 12.53 -0.70 -9.59
N GLY A 44 11.79 -1.29 -8.64
CA GLY A 44 11.77 -2.72 -8.37
C GLY A 44 12.80 -3.19 -7.33
N THR A 45 13.77 -2.36 -6.95
CA THR A 45 14.76 -2.74 -5.92
C THR A 45 14.12 -2.94 -4.54
N GLY A 46 12.95 -2.31 -4.27
CA GLY A 46 12.18 -2.56 -3.06
C GLY A 46 11.76 -4.02 -2.92
N GLU A 47 11.29 -4.65 -3.99
CA GLU A 47 10.96 -6.09 -4.00
C GLU A 47 12.22 -6.97 -3.86
N ILE A 48 13.33 -6.60 -4.52
CA ILE A 48 14.60 -7.32 -4.41
C ILE A 48 15.10 -7.32 -2.96
N PHE A 49 15.07 -6.17 -2.30
CA PHE A 49 15.56 -6.04 -0.91
C PHE A 49 14.69 -6.83 0.07
N ILE A 50 13.38 -6.90 -0.16
CA ILE A 50 12.48 -7.74 0.63
C ILE A 50 12.82 -9.22 0.42
N GLY A 51 12.96 -9.69 -0.82
CA GLY A 51 13.32 -11.08 -1.12
C GLY A 51 14.64 -11.48 -0.47
N ASN A 52 15.67 -10.64 -0.59
CA ASN A 52 16.98 -10.84 0.04
C ASN A 52 16.88 -10.90 1.57
N ALA A 53 16.11 -9.98 2.19
CA ALA A 53 15.95 -9.93 3.63
C ALA A 53 15.26 -11.19 4.16
N LEU A 54 14.20 -11.67 3.49
CA LEU A 54 13.50 -12.90 3.88
C LEU A 54 14.41 -14.13 3.80
N LYS A 55 15.25 -14.20 2.77
CA LYS A 55 16.25 -15.26 2.60
C LYS A 55 17.34 -15.20 3.68
N GLU A 56 17.90 -14.03 3.94
CA GLU A 56 18.93 -13.80 4.98
C GLU A 56 18.42 -14.16 6.38
N LEU A 57 17.16 -13.81 6.68
CA LEU A 57 16.51 -14.13 7.95
C LEU A 57 16.02 -15.58 8.04
N ASN A 58 16.21 -16.39 7.00
CA ASN A 58 15.70 -17.76 6.91
C ASN A 58 14.21 -17.87 7.26
N THR A 59 13.42 -16.90 6.81
CA THR A 59 11.98 -16.82 7.15
C THR A 59 11.18 -17.82 6.32
N PRO A 60 10.44 -18.78 6.94
CA PRO A 60 9.55 -19.65 6.20
C PRO A 60 8.49 -18.87 5.43
N ARG A 61 8.32 -19.16 4.14
CA ARG A 61 7.45 -18.38 3.24
C ARG A 61 6.00 -18.28 3.73
N GLU A 62 5.49 -19.35 4.33
CA GLU A 62 4.14 -19.43 4.86
C GLU A 62 3.90 -18.60 6.15
N LYS A 63 4.96 -18.07 6.76
CA LYS A 63 4.88 -17.19 7.92
C LYS A 63 4.74 -15.71 7.58
N VAL A 64 4.85 -15.36 6.29
CA VAL A 64 4.84 -13.98 5.80
C VAL A 64 3.74 -13.80 4.78
N VAL A 65 2.99 -12.71 4.90
CA VAL A 65 2.05 -12.23 3.90
C VAL A 65 2.77 -11.20 3.03
N ILE A 66 2.94 -11.48 1.75
CA ILE A 66 3.57 -10.58 0.78
C ILE A 66 2.52 -10.02 -0.14
N ALA A 67 2.35 -8.70 -0.11
CA ALA A 67 1.50 -7.96 -1.03
C ALA A 67 2.36 -7.15 -2.01
N SER A 68 2.05 -7.21 -3.31
CA SER A 68 2.63 -6.33 -4.32
C SER A 68 1.56 -5.71 -5.22
N LYS A 69 1.96 -4.77 -6.11
CA LYS A 69 1.03 -3.98 -6.91
C LYS A 69 1.55 -3.79 -8.34
N VAL A 70 0.60 -3.56 -9.27
CA VAL A 70 0.85 -3.31 -10.70
C VAL A 70 0.05 -2.09 -11.18
N TYR A 71 0.65 -1.26 -12.01
CA TYR A 71 0.02 -0.20 -12.81
C TYR A 71 1.04 0.68 -13.57
N PHE A 72 2.13 1.15 -12.92
CA PHE A 72 3.04 2.18 -13.45
C PHE A 72 4.08 1.65 -14.45
N ASN A 73 3.76 0.59 -15.16
CA ASN A 73 4.56 -0.09 -16.17
C ASN A 73 3.94 0.11 -17.55
N PRO A 74 4.68 -0.11 -18.64
CA PRO A 74 4.12 -0.13 -19.99
C PRO A 74 3.00 -1.16 -20.12
N GLY A 75 1.84 -0.73 -20.64
CA GLY A 75 0.63 -1.53 -20.74
C GLY A 75 -0.26 -1.52 -19.49
N LYS A 76 0.12 -0.81 -18.44
CA LYS A 76 -0.67 -0.58 -17.21
C LYS A 76 -1.37 -1.85 -16.70
N LEU A 77 -2.71 -1.94 -16.90
CA LEU A 77 -3.56 -3.04 -16.46
C LEU A 77 -4.05 -3.93 -17.61
N SER A 78 -3.43 -3.86 -18.79
CA SER A 78 -3.69 -4.84 -19.84
C SER A 78 -3.33 -6.26 -19.34
N LYS A 79 -4.02 -7.26 -19.85
CA LYS A 79 -3.81 -8.68 -19.48
C LYS A 79 -2.34 -9.09 -19.57
N GLU A 80 -1.71 -8.74 -20.69
CA GLU A 80 -0.28 -9.03 -20.92
C GLU A 80 0.62 -8.36 -19.86
N ALA A 81 0.35 -7.08 -19.54
CA ALA A 81 1.14 -6.33 -18.57
C ALA A 81 0.97 -6.90 -17.16
N ILE A 82 -0.25 -7.21 -16.72
CA ILE A 82 -0.53 -7.79 -15.41
C ILE A 82 0.22 -9.11 -15.21
N ILE A 83 0.17 -10.02 -16.20
CA ILE A 83 0.82 -11.32 -16.11
C ILE A 83 2.34 -11.15 -16.10
N ARG A 84 2.89 -10.37 -17.02
CA ARG A 84 4.32 -10.07 -17.09
C ARG A 84 4.87 -9.46 -15.81
N GLU A 85 4.20 -8.45 -15.27
CA GLU A 85 4.64 -7.75 -14.05
C GLU A 85 4.53 -8.64 -12.81
N CYS A 86 3.51 -9.50 -12.73
CA CYS A 86 3.42 -10.50 -11.67
C CYS A 86 4.64 -11.43 -11.70
N ASP A 87 4.99 -11.98 -12.86
CA ASP A 87 6.14 -12.86 -13.02
C ASP A 87 7.46 -12.16 -12.66
N GLN A 88 7.60 -10.88 -13.00
CA GLN A 88 8.77 -10.10 -12.61
C GLN A 88 8.81 -9.83 -11.10
N SER A 89 7.68 -9.53 -10.47
CA SER A 89 7.59 -9.36 -9.01
C SER A 89 7.95 -10.65 -8.26
N LEU A 90 7.46 -11.80 -8.72
CA LEU A 90 7.82 -13.10 -8.15
C LEU A 90 9.33 -13.36 -8.22
N LYS A 91 9.96 -13.04 -9.35
CA LYS A 91 11.42 -13.16 -9.53
C LYS A 91 12.19 -12.25 -8.58
N ARG A 92 11.79 -10.97 -8.46
CA ARG A 92 12.46 -10.00 -7.57
C ARG A 92 12.29 -10.37 -6.09
N LEU A 93 11.11 -10.83 -5.71
CA LEU A 93 10.78 -11.28 -4.35
C LEU A 93 11.34 -12.68 -4.02
N GLN A 94 11.84 -13.42 -5.02
CA GLN A 94 12.39 -14.78 -4.88
C GLN A 94 11.36 -15.76 -4.26
N THR A 95 10.11 -15.72 -4.75
CA THR A 95 8.98 -16.52 -4.27
C THR A 95 8.13 -17.02 -5.42
N ASP A 96 7.39 -18.11 -5.22
CA ASP A 96 6.54 -18.71 -6.24
C ASP A 96 5.12 -18.15 -6.25
N TYR A 97 4.73 -17.41 -5.19
CA TYR A 97 3.39 -16.83 -5.10
C TYR A 97 3.39 -15.51 -4.31
N LEU A 98 2.40 -14.66 -4.62
CA LEU A 98 2.01 -13.51 -3.81
C LEU A 98 0.76 -13.86 -2.99
N ASP A 99 0.71 -13.43 -1.74
CA ASP A 99 -0.50 -13.59 -0.93
C ASP A 99 -1.58 -12.61 -1.37
N LEU A 100 -1.18 -11.40 -1.78
CA LEU A 100 -2.08 -10.36 -2.28
C LEU A 100 -1.45 -9.65 -3.47
N TYR A 101 -2.16 -9.58 -4.59
CA TYR A 101 -1.76 -8.78 -5.74
C TYR A 101 -2.78 -7.70 -6.02
N GLN A 102 -2.33 -6.46 -6.07
CA GLN A 102 -3.21 -5.29 -6.10
C GLN A 102 -3.05 -4.52 -7.40
N ILE A 103 -4.15 -4.03 -7.98
CA ILE A 103 -4.06 -2.94 -8.93
C ILE A 103 -3.77 -1.64 -8.16
N HIS A 104 -2.70 -0.93 -8.56
CA HIS A 104 -2.20 0.25 -7.85
C HIS A 104 -3.03 1.50 -8.10
N ARG A 105 -3.71 1.55 -9.25
CA ARG A 105 -4.61 2.61 -9.72
C ARG A 105 -5.66 2.02 -10.65
N PHE A 106 -6.75 2.74 -10.85
CA PHE A 106 -7.68 2.45 -11.93
C PHE A 106 -7.07 2.82 -13.29
N ASP A 107 -7.23 1.95 -14.29
CA ASP A 107 -6.79 2.20 -15.66
C ASP A 107 -7.99 2.61 -16.52
N TYR A 108 -7.90 3.81 -17.10
CA TYR A 108 -8.95 4.36 -17.96
C TYR A 108 -8.85 3.90 -19.42
N ASP A 109 -7.74 3.26 -19.78
CA ASP A 109 -7.44 2.87 -21.15
C ASP A 109 -7.72 1.37 -21.38
N THR A 110 -7.71 0.55 -20.32
CA THR A 110 -7.95 -0.89 -20.39
C THR A 110 -9.37 -1.23 -19.94
N PRO A 111 -10.13 -2.05 -20.71
CA PRO A 111 -11.42 -2.56 -20.27
C PRO A 111 -11.32 -3.28 -18.92
N ILE A 112 -12.29 -3.06 -18.04
CA ILE A 112 -12.28 -3.66 -16.70
C ILE A 112 -12.41 -5.19 -16.76
N GLU A 113 -13.07 -5.73 -17.77
CA GLU A 113 -13.18 -7.16 -18.05
C GLU A 113 -11.81 -7.77 -18.29
N GLU A 114 -10.97 -7.16 -19.13
CA GLU A 114 -9.61 -7.63 -19.42
C GLU A 114 -8.75 -7.65 -18.16
N THR A 115 -8.81 -6.59 -17.36
CA THR A 115 -8.09 -6.50 -16.09
C THR A 115 -8.55 -7.59 -15.12
N MET A 116 -9.87 -7.78 -14.93
CA MET A 116 -10.40 -8.76 -13.98
C MET A 116 -10.17 -10.20 -14.43
N GLU A 117 -10.22 -10.47 -15.74
CA GLU A 117 -9.87 -11.78 -16.30
C GLU A 117 -8.41 -12.14 -16.01
N ALA A 118 -7.48 -11.21 -16.27
CA ALA A 118 -6.06 -11.42 -16.02
C ALA A 118 -5.75 -11.71 -14.55
N LEU A 119 -6.36 -10.96 -13.65
CA LEU A 119 -6.21 -11.18 -12.20
C LEU A 119 -6.76 -12.54 -11.78
N ASN A 120 -7.92 -12.95 -12.31
CA ASN A 120 -8.51 -14.26 -12.06
C ASN A 120 -7.63 -15.40 -12.59
N GLU A 121 -6.99 -15.26 -13.74
CA GLU A 121 -6.02 -16.24 -14.27
C GLU A 121 -4.83 -16.41 -13.33
N LEU A 122 -4.29 -15.32 -12.78
CA LEU A 122 -3.20 -15.39 -11.80
C LEU A 122 -3.61 -16.14 -10.52
N VAL A 123 -4.84 -15.94 -10.06
CA VAL A 123 -5.36 -16.70 -8.90
C VAL A 123 -5.53 -18.18 -9.25
N LYS A 124 -6.14 -18.50 -10.39
CA LYS A 124 -6.33 -19.90 -10.86
C LYS A 124 -5.01 -20.64 -11.09
N SER A 125 -3.96 -19.93 -11.51
CA SER A 125 -2.62 -20.51 -11.69
C SER A 125 -1.86 -20.73 -10.38
N GLY A 126 -2.37 -20.21 -9.24
CA GLY A 126 -1.71 -20.31 -7.94
C GLY A 126 -0.58 -19.29 -7.71
N LYS A 127 -0.27 -18.43 -8.70
CA LYS A 127 0.74 -17.36 -8.54
C LYS A 127 0.28 -16.26 -7.57
N VAL A 128 -1.02 -16.10 -7.39
CA VAL A 128 -1.64 -15.12 -6.51
C VAL A 128 -2.71 -15.80 -5.67
N ARG A 129 -2.75 -15.55 -4.36
CA ARG A 129 -3.75 -16.11 -3.45
C ARG A 129 -5.02 -15.28 -3.36
N ALA A 130 -4.85 -13.94 -3.33
CA ALA A 130 -5.93 -12.98 -3.25
C ALA A 130 -5.62 -11.74 -4.09
N ILE A 131 -6.66 -11.06 -4.57
CA ILE A 131 -6.51 -9.83 -5.32
C ILE A 131 -7.10 -8.64 -4.55
N GLY A 132 -6.55 -7.45 -4.80
CA GLY A 132 -6.97 -6.20 -4.19
C GLY A 132 -6.94 -5.03 -5.16
N ALA A 133 -7.57 -3.95 -4.73
CA ALA A 133 -7.58 -2.69 -5.47
C ALA A 133 -6.98 -1.56 -4.62
N SER A 134 -6.58 -0.47 -5.28
CA SER A 134 -6.04 0.71 -4.62
C SER A 134 -6.42 1.98 -5.38
N ALA A 135 -6.65 3.06 -4.64
CA ALA A 135 -6.73 4.44 -5.10
C ALA A 135 -7.60 4.66 -6.35
N MET A 136 -8.89 4.39 -6.23
CA MET A 136 -9.92 4.61 -7.25
C MET A 136 -11.21 5.14 -6.63
N TYR A 137 -12.15 5.55 -7.47
CA TYR A 137 -13.49 5.95 -7.02
C TYR A 137 -14.35 4.73 -6.65
N ALA A 138 -15.31 4.92 -5.76
CA ALA A 138 -16.20 3.86 -5.29
C ALA A 138 -16.99 3.20 -6.42
N TYR A 139 -17.49 3.98 -7.40
CA TYR A 139 -18.23 3.43 -8.54
C TYR A 139 -17.33 2.55 -9.44
N GLN A 140 -16.05 2.90 -9.60
CA GLN A 140 -15.08 2.11 -10.37
C GLN A 140 -14.85 0.75 -9.70
N PHE A 141 -14.62 0.77 -8.40
CA PHE A 141 -14.47 -0.45 -7.61
C PHE A 141 -15.73 -1.32 -7.67
N HIS A 142 -16.92 -0.72 -7.50
CA HIS A 142 -18.18 -1.42 -7.60
C HIS A 142 -18.33 -2.10 -8.96
N ASN A 143 -18.09 -1.39 -10.06
CA ASN A 143 -18.22 -1.94 -11.41
C ASN A 143 -17.27 -3.14 -11.64
N MET A 144 -16.03 -3.06 -11.16
CA MET A 144 -15.09 -4.19 -11.25
C MET A 144 -15.56 -5.41 -10.44
N GLN A 145 -16.15 -5.20 -9.25
CA GLN A 145 -16.75 -6.28 -8.45
C GLN A 145 -17.96 -6.91 -9.15
N VAL A 146 -18.81 -6.09 -9.80
CA VAL A 146 -19.97 -6.56 -10.58
C VAL A 146 -19.50 -7.43 -11.75
N VAL A 147 -18.55 -6.94 -12.55
CA VAL A 147 -17.99 -7.70 -13.69
C VAL A 147 -17.39 -9.02 -13.22
N ALA A 148 -16.60 -9.02 -12.14
CA ALA A 148 -16.03 -10.27 -11.62
C ALA A 148 -17.13 -11.25 -11.19
N LYS A 149 -18.20 -10.76 -10.54
CA LYS A 149 -19.32 -11.61 -10.09
C LYS A 149 -20.10 -12.19 -11.27
N GLU A 150 -20.39 -11.40 -12.30
CA GLU A 150 -21.12 -11.84 -13.49
C GLU A 150 -20.39 -12.91 -14.28
N HIS A 151 -19.05 -12.87 -14.31
CA HIS A 151 -18.22 -13.86 -14.99
C HIS A 151 -17.77 -15.03 -14.09
N GLY A 152 -18.15 -15.04 -12.80
CA GLY A 152 -17.69 -16.06 -11.85
C GLY A 152 -16.18 -15.99 -11.59
N TRP A 153 -15.60 -14.81 -11.69
CA TRP A 153 -14.18 -14.54 -11.43
C TRP A 153 -13.92 -14.20 -9.97
N THR A 154 -12.65 -14.20 -9.60
CA THR A 154 -12.20 -13.81 -8.26
C THR A 154 -12.54 -12.34 -7.98
N LEU A 155 -13.17 -12.08 -6.85
CA LEU A 155 -13.49 -10.73 -6.36
C LEU A 155 -12.28 -10.12 -5.65
N PHE A 156 -12.19 -8.79 -5.63
CA PHE A 156 -11.26 -8.11 -4.75
C PHE A 156 -11.61 -8.36 -3.29
N SER A 157 -10.61 -8.70 -2.48
CA SER A 157 -10.72 -8.92 -1.04
C SER A 157 -10.24 -7.75 -0.20
N THR A 158 -9.46 -6.84 -0.80
CA THR A 158 -8.91 -5.66 -0.11
C THR A 158 -9.04 -4.39 -0.95
N MET A 159 -9.18 -3.25 -0.25
CA MET A 159 -9.05 -1.91 -0.82
C MET A 159 -7.97 -1.15 -0.06
N GLN A 160 -6.92 -0.71 -0.80
CA GLN A 160 -5.86 0.11 -0.26
C GLN A 160 -6.05 1.56 -0.69
N ASN A 161 -6.62 2.38 0.16
CA ASN A 161 -6.94 3.77 -0.13
C ASN A 161 -6.21 4.74 0.80
N HIS A 162 -6.22 6.04 0.44
CA HIS A 162 -5.68 7.11 1.25
C HIS A 162 -6.65 7.41 2.38
N TYR A 163 -6.33 6.98 3.60
CA TYR A 163 -7.23 7.19 4.72
C TYR A 163 -6.46 7.40 6.03
N ASN A 164 -6.72 8.49 6.70
CA ASN A 164 -6.16 8.86 8.00
C ASN A 164 -6.97 10.02 8.60
N LEU A 165 -6.64 10.47 9.81
CA LEU A 165 -7.35 11.55 10.50
C LEU A 165 -7.42 12.87 9.73
N LEU A 166 -6.46 13.15 8.82
CA LEU A 166 -6.43 14.37 8.00
C LEU A 166 -7.14 14.20 6.64
N TYR A 167 -7.29 12.97 6.14
CA TYR A 167 -7.91 12.70 4.86
C TYR A 167 -8.96 11.60 4.99
N ARG A 168 -10.23 11.98 4.90
CA ARG A 168 -11.39 11.14 5.21
C ARG A 168 -12.41 11.03 4.06
N GLU A 169 -12.00 11.34 2.84
CA GLU A 169 -12.93 11.34 1.67
C GLU A 169 -13.59 9.98 1.41
N ASP A 170 -12.89 8.88 1.72
CA ASP A 170 -13.43 7.52 1.51
C ASP A 170 -14.62 7.17 2.40
N GLU A 171 -14.88 7.93 3.46
CA GLU A 171 -16.07 7.77 4.30
C GLU A 171 -17.37 8.13 3.55
N ARG A 172 -17.27 8.91 2.47
CA ARG A 172 -18.45 9.32 1.69
C ARG A 172 -19.09 8.15 0.97
N GLU A 173 -18.27 7.29 0.34
CA GLU A 173 -18.77 6.20 -0.51
C GLU A 173 -17.95 4.92 -0.40
N MET A 174 -16.60 4.98 -0.52
CA MET A 174 -15.75 3.81 -0.66
C MET A 174 -15.89 2.84 0.51
N ILE A 175 -15.91 3.32 1.75
CA ILE A 175 -16.07 2.46 2.94
C ILE A 175 -17.41 1.72 2.89
N THR A 176 -18.48 2.39 2.48
CA THR A 176 -19.81 1.77 2.34
C THR A 176 -19.79 0.66 1.30
N VAL A 177 -19.18 0.91 0.13
CA VAL A 177 -19.06 -0.09 -0.93
C VAL A 177 -18.17 -1.27 -0.49
N CYS A 178 -17.06 -1.01 0.20
CA CYS A 178 -16.23 -2.08 0.75
C CYS A 178 -17.00 -2.96 1.73
N ASN A 179 -17.78 -2.37 2.63
CA ASN A 179 -18.64 -3.11 3.56
C ASN A 179 -19.69 -3.96 2.84
N GLN A 180 -20.30 -3.45 1.77
CA GLN A 180 -21.28 -4.18 0.96
C GLN A 180 -20.69 -5.48 0.36
N TYR A 181 -19.41 -5.46 -0.02
CA TYR A 181 -18.71 -6.61 -0.59
C TYR A 181 -17.87 -7.40 0.42
N ASN A 182 -17.90 -7.07 1.69
CA ASN A 182 -17.06 -7.66 2.75
C ASN A 182 -15.55 -7.55 2.41
N VAL A 183 -15.13 -6.40 1.93
CA VAL A 183 -13.76 -6.08 1.53
C VAL A 183 -13.04 -5.38 2.67
N SER A 184 -11.85 -5.88 3.02
CA SER A 184 -11.02 -5.30 4.07
C SER A 184 -10.31 -4.03 3.60
N LEU A 185 -10.28 -3.01 4.45
CA LEU A 185 -9.52 -1.79 4.20
C LEU A 185 -8.09 -1.95 4.72
N ILE A 186 -7.11 -1.60 3.89
CA ILE A 186 -5.68 -1.57 4.24
C ILE A 186 -5.08 -0.20 3.91
N PRO A 187 -5.44 0.87 4.64
CA PRO A 187 -5.14 2.25 4.27
C PRO A 187 -3.66 2.54 4.09
N TYR A 188 -3.30 3.32 3.07
CA TYR A 188 -1.96 3.90 2.96
C TYR A 188 -1.89 5.30 3.59
N SER A 189 -0.68 5.72 3.97
CA SER A 189 -0.41 6.98 4.68
C SER A 189 -1.16 7.12 6.02
N PRO A 190 -1.17 6.10 6.88
CA PRO A 190 -1.91 6.13 8.14
C PRO A 190 -1.49 7.26 9.08
N LEU A 191 -0.24 7.71 8.97
CA LEU A 191 0.33 8.82 9.76
C LEU A 191 0.47 10.12 8.95
N ALA A 192 -0.24 10.25 7.81
CA ALA A 192 -0.20 11.43 6.95
C ALA A 192 1.24 11.86 6.59
N GLY A 193 2.09 10.89 6.24
CA GLY A 193 3.50 11.14 5.91
C GLY A 193 4.36 11.66 7.07
N GLY A 194 3.83 11.65 8.29
CA GLY A 194 4.49 12.12 9.51
C GLY A 194 3.75 13.26 10.21
N HIS A 195 2.85 13.97 9.56
CA HIS A 195 2.11 15.10 10.17
C HIS A 195 1.30 14.71 11.43
N LEU A 196 0.89 13.44 11.55
CA LEU A 196 0.17 12.93 12.73
C LEU A 196 1.10 12.41 13.84
N THR A 197 2.41 12.63 13.74
CA THR A 197 3.40 12.12 14.72
C THR A 197 3.94 13.19 15.66
N HIS A 198 3.75 14.48 15.35
CA HIS A 198 4.26 15.64 16.09
C HIS A 198 3.41 16.88 15.82
N LEU A 199 3.60 17.95 16.63
CA LEU A 199 2.85 19.21 16.52
C LEU A 199 3.34 20.13 15.40
N ASN A 200 4.61 20.04 15.03
CA ASN A 200 5.20 20.93 14.04
C ASN A 200 4.84 20.46 12.62
N TRP A 201 4.33 21.37 11.80
CA TRP A 201 4.06 21.05 10.40
C TRP A 201 5.33 20.70 9.62
N GLU A 202 6.38 21.45 9.85
CA GLU A 202 7.68 21.25 9.21
C GLU A 202 8.63 20.51 10.14
N THR A 203 9.39 19.58 9.60
CA THR A 203 10.41 18.81 10.32
C THR A 203 11.71 18.77 9.54
N ASP A 204 12.81 18.50 10.24
CA ASP A 204 14.15 18.42 9.66
C ASP A 204 14.55 17.00 9.24
N THR A 205 13.58 16.22 8.72
CA THR A 205 13.86 14.88 8.21
C THR A 205 14.19 14.88 6.72
N ALA A 206 14.95 13.89 6.24
CA ALA A 206 15.23 13.74 4.81
C ALA A 206 13.92 13.67 3.99
N ARG A 207 12.91 12.95 4.50
CA ARG A 207 11.61 12.84 3.85
C ARG A 207 10.87 14.17 3.77
N SER A 208 10.80 14.95 4.84
CA SER A 208 10.10 16.26 4.83
C SER A 208 10.74 17.26 3.87
N LYS A 209 12.05 17.14 3.63
CA LYS A 209 12.79 17.99 2.71
C LYS A 209 12.63 17.60 1.24
N THR A 210 12.47 16.33 0.94
CA THR A 210 12.55 15.80 -0.44
C THR A 210 11.25 15.21 -0.98
N ASP A 211 10.25 14.93 -0.12
CA ASP A 211 8.97 14.32 -0.54
C ASP A 211 7.97 15.39 -1.04
N ASN A 212 8.10 15.75 -2.33
CA ASN A 212 7.18 16.69 -2.98
C ASN A 212 5.73 16.16 -3.06
N THR A 213 5.53 14.85 -3.02
CA THR A 213 4.19 14.24 -3.02
C THR A 213 3.48 14.51 -1.70
N LEU A 214 4.21 14.48 -0.60
CA LEU A 214 3.70 14.82 0.73
C LEU A 214 3.17 16.26 0.75
N ARG A 215 3.97 17.21 0.28
CA ARG A 215 3.59 18.63 0.23
C ARG A 215 2.34 18.86 -0.62
N LYS A 216 2.29 18.29 -1.82
CA LYS A 216 1.12 18.41 -2.71
C LYS A 216 -0.17 17.86 -2.08
N LYS A 217 -0.07 16.88 -1.18
CA LYS A 217 -1.24 16.26 -0.54
C LYS A 217 -1.80 17.08 0.62
N TYR A 218 -0.94 17.72 1.42
CA TYR A 218 -1.37 18.25 2.71
C TYR A 218 -1.20 19.78 2.86
N ASP A 219 -0.26 20.44 2.18
CA ASP A 219 0.03 21.85 2.43
C ASP A 219 -1.16 22.77 2.18
N SER A 220 -2.04 22.45 1.24
CA SER A 220 -3.23 23.26 0.95
C SER A 220 -4.29 23.24 2.07
N ALA A 221 -4.27 22.22 2.93
CA ALA A 221 -5.21 22.06 4.05
C ALA A 221 -4.58 22.34 5.42
N LYS A 222 -3.34 22.87 5.46
CA LYS A 222 -2.52 23.03 6.65
C LYS A 222 -3.26 23.63 7.85
N ASP A 223 -4.02 24.72 7.65
CA ASP A 223 -4.70 25.41 8.76
C ASP A 223 -5.79 24.56 9.41
N ASN A 224 -6.54 23.80 8.61
CA ASN A 224 -7.52 22.83 9.10
C ASN A 224 -6.83 21.67 9.80
N ASP A 225 -5.81 21.12 9.18
CA ASP A 225 -5.10 19.94 9.64
C ASP A 225 -4.38 20.19 10.98
N LEU A 226 -3.85 21.40 11.19
CA LEU A 226 -3.23 21.78 12.46
C LEU A 226 -4.21 21.68 13.66
N GLN A 227 -5.51 21.93 13.46
CA GLN A 227 -6.49 21.77 14.54
C GLN A 227 -6.68 20.29 14.90
N ILE A 228 -6.70 19.42 13.89
CA ILE A 228 -6.79 17.95 14.09
C ILE A 228 -5.53 17.45 14.80
N ILE A 229 -4.35 17.86 14.35
CA ILE A 229 -3.06 17.51 14.95
C ILE A 229 -2.99 17.93 16.43
N LYS A 230 -3.44 19.14 16.77
CA LYS A 230 -3.53 19.61 18.16
C LYS A 230 -4.45 18.71 18.98
N ARG A 231 -5.60 18.26 18.41
CA ARG A 231 -6.51 17.37 19.11
C ARG A 231 -5.90 15.99 19.34
N VAL A 232 -5.19 15.45 18.36
CA VAL A 232 -4.44 14.19 18.51
C VAL A 232 -3.43 14.29 19.64
N ASN A 233 -2.68 15.41 19.73
CA ASN A 233 -1.73 15.64 20.82
C ASN A 233 -2.41 15.72 22.19
N GLN A 234 -3.56 16.40 22.32
CA GLN A 234 -4.33 16.47 23.56
C GLN A 234 -4.76 15.07 24.03
N LEU A 235 -5.20 14.21 23.11
CA LEU A 235 -5.55 12.82 23.42
C LEU A 235 -4.30 12.00 23.80
N ALA A 236 -3.19 12.18 23.10
CA ALA A 236 -1.92 11.53 23.44
C ALA A 236 -1.47 11.87 24.87
N GLN A 237 -1.53 13.14 25.25
CA GLN A 237 -1.23 13.59 26.62
C GLN A 237 -2.22 13.00 27.64
N LYS A 238 -3.54 13.04 27.34
CA LYS A 238 -4.58 12.52 28.23
C LYS A 238 -4.38 11.04 28.54
N TYR A 239 -4.00 10.24 27.55
CA TYR A 239 -3.82 8.80 27.70
C TYR A 239 -2.37 8.38 28.00
N ASN A 240 -1.46 9.34 28.12
CA ASN A 240 -0.01 9.12 28.30
C ASN A 240 0.59 8.16 27.25
N VAL A 241 0.28 8.41 25.99
CA VAL A 241 0.77 7.65 24.82
C VAL A 241 1.28 8.59 23.75
N SER A 242 1.94 8.08 22.71
CA SER A 242 2.40 8.92 21.60
C SER A 242 1.24 9.30 20.64
N MET A 243 1.41 10.40 19.91
CA MET A 243 0.50 10.79 18.83
C MET A 243 0.38 9.69 17.76
N VAL A 244 1.47 8.97 17.50
CA VAL A 244 1.49 7.80 16.59
C VAL A 244 0.50 6.72 17.05
N GLN A 245 0.51 6.39 18.34
CA GLN A 245 -0.40 5.39 18.90
C GLN A 245 -1.87 5.82 18.80
N ILE A 246 -2.18 7.09 19.08
CA ILE A 246 -3.54 7.63 18.90
C ILE A 246 -3.97 7.51 17.44
N SER A 247 -3.11 7.94 16.50
CA SER A 247 -3.44 7.98 15.07
C SER A 247 -3.61 6.58 14.46
N LEU A 248 -2.82 5.61 14.90
CA LEU A 248 -2.96 4.23 14.44
C LEU A 248 -4.16 3.53 15.10
N ALA A 249 -4.39 3.74 16.41
CA ALA A 249 -5.54 3.16 17.11
C ALA A 249 -6.89 3.66 16.55
N TRP A 250 -6.92 4.86 15.97
CA TRP A 250 -8.13 5.36 15.32
C TRP A 250 -8.49 4.60 14.02
N LEU A 251 -7.51 3.99 13.35
CA LEU A 251 -7.72 3.21 12.12
C LEU A 251 -8.13 1.76 12.39
N LEU A 252 -7.88 1.24 13.60
CA LEU A 252 -8.19 -0.12 14.02
C LEU A 252 -9.58 -0.23 14.64
#